data_dbeec27f90c965d3a49087fb49378d93
#
_entry.id   dbeec27f90c965d3a49087fb49378d93
#
_cell.length_a   1.000
_cell.length_b   1.000
_cell.length_c   1.000
_cell.angle_alpha   90.00
_cell.angle_beta   90.00
_cell.angle_gamma   90.00
#
_symmetry.space_group_name_H-M   'P 1'
#
loop_
_entity.id
_entity.type
_entity.pdbx_description
1 polymer ?
#
loop_
_entity_poly.entity_id
_entity_poly.type
_entity_poly.pdbx_seq_one_letter_code
_entity_poly.pdbx_strand_id
1 'polypeptide(L)'
;MTRVRRKGLAGIGLVLVGVLLTGAAQAAPAPGRAPAANTTAAAAAQVNFAPAPAWVDAQAVPLDAPVPAGGLSDGRHHLLADQQVRVAGGTQVDYRHNAVRAVNERGVEDIANVQLRFDPSYQTLTVHRIEVRRNGRVVSRVGPGALKLLQREASLESLIFDGRLTAHVALKDVRVGDVVETVHSVQGSNPVFGDKRFGSFDFDWGVPVASRHARLLWPEGRPLYWRLHNGARPATVTRAGGELDHRWRLRDVPSRVVDDNSPGWYDPYVWAEWGEFADWGAVARWAVPLYRLPEGPLPAVDAEVARIAAATSDPEQRLLAALRFVQREVRYLGIEMGANSHAPHAPSLVLERRFGDCKDKTLLSLALLRGLGIPARPALVHTGLRETTQQRLPTPWAFNHVLVQADLGGRRVWLDPTRAPQAGKGVAQWVQSDFGRALLVSPDTRELVPMAGPEARALKRELRTVLDASAGFDQPATLTVTTRAQGEAAELLRQALAT
;
A
#
# COMPACT_ATOMS: atom_id res chain seq x y z
N MET A 1 -41.39 -19.49 -20.10
CA MET A 1 -40.12 -20.05 -19.61
C MET A 1 -39.20 -18.89 -19.26
N THR A 2 -39.23 -18.48 -18.02
CA THR A 2 -38.56 -17.26 -17.52
C THR A 2 -37.24 -17.66 -16.90
N ARG A 3 -36.12 -17.25 -17.50
CA ARG A 3 -34.79 -17.44 -16.95
C ARG A 3 -34.51 -16.37 -15.89
N VAL A 4 -34.46 -16.78 -14.62
CA VAL A 4 -33.96 -15.97 -13.51
C VAL A 4 -32.45 -15.97 -13.55
N ARG A 5 -31.83 -14.80 -13.76
CA ARG A 5 -30.38 -14.59 -13.57
C ARG A 5 -30.09 -14.51 -12.06
N ARG A 6 -29.32 -15.46 -11.55
CA ARG A 6 -28.72 -15.37 -10.22
C ARG A 6 -27.54 -14.38 -10.26
N LYS A 7 -27.64 -13.28 -9.53
CA LYS A 7 -26.49 -12.44 -9.16
C LYS A 7 -25.73 -13.17 -8.06
N GLY A 8 -24.43 -13.40 -8.25
CA GLY A 8 -23.54 -13.95 -7.25
C GLY A 8 -23.34 -12.92 -6.14
N LEU A 9 -23.78 -13.25 -4.95
CA LEU A 9 -23.38 -12.59 -3.70
C LEU A 9 -22.19 -13.35 -3.13
N ALA A 10 -20.99 -12.82 -3.28
CA ALA A 10 -19.87 -13.11 -2.40
C ALA A 10 -20.03 -12.22 -1.16
N GLY A 11 -20.67 -12.74 -0.15
CA GLY A 11 -20.83 -12.08 1.13
C GLY A 11 -20.91 -13.14 2.21
N ILE A 12 -19.84 -13.33 2.96
CA ILE A 12 -19.87 -14.09 4.20
C ILE A 12 -20.68 -13.27 5.19
N GLY A 13 -21.97 -13.53 5.26
CA GLY A 13 -22.87 -12.94 6.25
C GLY A 13 -22.51 -13.39 7.66
N LEU A 14 -21.87 -12.53 8.43
CA LEU A 14 -21.77 -12.65 9.87
C LEU A 14 -23.13 -12.25 10.46
N VAL A 15 -23.93 -13.22 10.89
CA VAL A 15 -25.16 -12.93 11.65
C VAL A 15 -24.73 -12.49 13.03
N LEU A 16 -24.76 -11.18 13.30
CA LEU A 16 -24.67 -10.61 14.64
C LEU A 16 -26.02 -10.77 15.34
N VAL A 17 -26.07 -11.61 16.34
CA VAL A 17 -27.15 -11.61 17.33
C VAL A 17 -26.87 -10.47 18.30
N GLY A 18 -27.62 -9.39 18.19
CA GLY A 18 -27.56 -8.25 19.11
C GLY A 18 -28.11 -8.60 20.47
N VAL A 19 -27.27 -8.56 21.49
CA VAL A 19 -27.68 -8.49 22.88
C VAL A 19 -27.76 -7.03 23.29
N LEU A 20 -28.98 -6.51 23.49
CA LEU A 20 -29.24 -5.19 24.07
C LEU A 20 -28.78 -5.17 25.54
N LEU A 21 -27.65 -4.56 25.81
CA LEU A 21 -27.25 -4.11 27.14
C LEU A 21 -27.35 -2.57 27.17
N THR A 22 -28.35 -2.06 27.87
CA THR A 22 -28.47 -0.64 28.21
C THR A 22 -27.45 -0.29 29.28
N GLY A 23 -26.33 0.25 28.89
CA GLY A 23 -25.33 0.86 29.77
C GLY A 23 -25.19 2.35 29.46
N ALA A 24 -25.37 3.22 30.45
CA ALA A 24 -25.23 4.65 30.34
C ALA A 24 -23.80 5.03 29.89
N ALA A 25 -23.65 5.59 28.71
CA ALA A 25 -22.38 6.11 28.21
C ALA A 25 -22.08 7.45 28.86
N GLN A 26 -21.02 7.50 29.66
CA GLN A 26 -20.37 8.78 30.02
C GLN A 26 -19.62 9.29 28.78
N ALA A 27 -19.97 10.49 28.35
CA ALA A 27 -19.32 11.16 27.22
C ALA A 27 -17.85 11.45 27.54
N ALA A 28 -16.94 10.88 26.73
CA ALA A 28 -15.54 11.28 26.72
C ALA A 28 -15.39 12.70 26.12
N PRO A 29 -14.43 13.51 26.57
CA PRO A 29 -14.21 14.85 26.04
C PRO A 29 -13.81 14.79 24.55
N ALA A 30 -14.38 15.68 23.76
CA ALA A 30 -14.13 15.80 22.33
C ALA A 30 -12.63 16.01 22.03
N PRO A 31 -12.07 15.36 21.00
CA PRO A 31 -10.69 15.60 20.61
C PRO A 31 -10.54 17.03 20.07
N GLY A 32 -9.49 17.71 20.53
CA GLY A 32 -9.16 19.06 20.11
C GLY A 32 -9.05 19.16 18.58
N ARG A 33 -9.70 20.20 18.06
CA ARG A 33 -9.77 20.53 16.63
C ARG A 33 -8.36 20.73 16.07
N ALA A 34 -7.93 19.84 15.19
CA ALA A 34 -6.70 20.01 14.42
C ALA A 34 -6.80 21.31 13.57
N PRO A 35 -5.71 22.04 13.32
CA PRO A 35 -5.75 23.26 12.54
C PRO A 35 -5.98 22.96 11.05
N ALA A 36 -7.21 23.10 10.59
CA ALA A 36 -7.67 22.78 9.23
C ALA A 36 -7.58 23.97 8.25
N ALA A 37 -6.77 24.99 8.49
CA ALA A 37 -6.98 26.25 7.78
C ALA A 37 -5.92 26.70 6.77
N ASN A 38 -4.76 26.01 6.59
CA ASN A 38 -3.70 26.52 5.67
C ASN A 38 -3.25 25.56 4.56
N THR A 39 -3.77 24.35 4.47
CA THR A 39 -3.32 23.34 3.48
C THR A 39 -3.83 23.59 2.08
N THR A 40 -5.03 24.14 1.91
CA THR A 40 -5.66 24.32 0.58
C THR A 40 -5.03 25.41 -0.27
N ALA A 41 -4.59 26.51 0.31
CA ALA A 41 -3.97 27.62 -0.43
C ALA A 41 -2.53 27.30 -0.87
N ALA A 42 -1.74 26.67 0.01
CA ALA A 42 -0.38 26.21 -0.34
C ALA A 42 -0.41 25.07 -1.37
N ALA A 43 -1.44 24.20 -1.31
CA ALA A 43 -1.64 23.12 -2.25
C ALA A 43 -2.10 23.58 -3.63
N ALA A 44 -2.86 24.68 -3.73
CA ALA A 44 -3.27 25.26 -5.01
C ALA A 44 -2.06 25.78 -5.81
N ALA A 45 -0.99 26.21 -5.14
CA ALA A 45 0.26 26.63 -5.76
C ALA A 45 1.07 25.49 -6.40
N GLN A 46 0.70 24.22 -6.13
CA GLN A 46 1.41 23.05 -6.65
C GLN A 46 0.75 22.40 -7.86
N VAL A 47 -0.34 22.97 -8.36
CA VAL A 47 -0.99 22.52 -9.61
C VAL A 47 -0.81 23.56 -10.69
N ASN A 48 -0.11 23.18 -11.74
CA ASN A 48 0.21 24.02 -12.89
C ASN A 48 -0.59 23.59 -14.12
N PHE A 49 -0.77 24.54 -15.06
CA PHE A 49 -1.22 24.26 -16.42
C PHE A 49 -0.14 24.76 -17.38
N ALA A 50 0.43 23.86 -18.17
CA ALA A 50 1.49 24.18 -19.12
C ALA A 50 1.52 23.17 -20.27
N PRO A 51 2.12 23.49 -21.42
CA PRO A 51 2.40 22.52 -22.46
C PRO A 51 3.22 21.33 -21.96
N ALA A 52 3.11 20.18 -22.65
CA ALA A 52 3.95 19.03 -22.34
C ALA A 52 5.44 19.38 -22.51
N PRO A 53 6.33 18.84 -21.67
CA PRO A 53 7.77 19.10 -21.78
C PRO A 53 8.34 18.63 -23.12
N ALA A 54 9.33 19.35 -23.64
CA ALA A 54 9.95 19.08 -24.94
C ALA A 54 10.64 17.70 -25.04
N TRP A 55 11.00 17.09 -23.90
CA TRP A 55 11.63 15.77 -23.89
C TRP A 55 10.63 14.62 -24.12
N VAL A 56 9.33 14.89 -24.08
CA VAL A 56 8.28 13.87 -24.23
C VAL A 56 8.24 13.36 -25.66
N ASP A 57 8.22 12.04 -25.82
CA ASP A 57 7.94 11.37 -27.10
C ASP A 57 6.42 11.29 -27.29
N ALA A 58 5.86 12.24 -28.03
CA ALA A 58 4.42 12.37 -28.22
C ALA A 58 3.81 11.14 -28.91
N GLN A 59 2.83 10.51 -28.27
CA GLN A 59 2.14 9.35 -28.81
C GLN A 59 0.80 9.75 -29.44
N ALA A 60 0.51 9.20 -30.64
CA ALA A 60 -0.80 9.34 -31.26
C ALA A 60 -1.83 8.40 -30.59
N VAL A 61 -3.04 8.91 -30.37
CA VAL A 61 -4.16 8.09 -29.87
C VAL A 61 -4.76 7.31 -31.06
N PRO A 62 -4.85 5.96 -31.00
CA PRO A 62 -5.45 5.17 -32.06
C PRO A 62 -6.99 5.24 -31.97
N LEU A 63 -7.57 6.34 -32.46
CA LEU A 63 -9.01 6.61 -32.38
C LEU A 63 -9.86 5.63 -33.21
N ASP A 64 -9.27 4.93 -34.16
CA ASP A 64 -9.87 3.92 -35.03
C ASP A 64 -9.75 2.50 -34.47
N ALA A 65 -9.07 2.30 -33.34
CA ALA A 65 -8.94 0.98 -32.75
C ALA A 65 -10.31 0.35 -32.50
N PRO A 66 -10.51 -0.92 -32.96
CA PRO A 66 -11.77 -1.63 -32.77
C PRO A 66 -12.04 -1.88 -31.30
N VAL A 67 -13.31 -1.81 -30.90
CA VAL A 67 -13.70 -2.15 -29.53
C VAL A 67 -13.51 -3.68 -29.36
N PRO A 68 -12.73 -4.13 -28.36
CA PRO A 68 -12.52 -5.54 -28.10
C PRO A 68 -13.84 -6.27 -27.83
N ALA A 69 -13.96 -7.50 -28.33
CA ALA A 69 -15.17 -8.32 -28.16
C ALA A 69 -15.41 -8.74 -26.69
N GLY A 70 -14.37 -8.66 -25.83
CA GLY A 70 -14.46 -9.03 -24.41
C GLY A 70 -13.33 -8.39 -23.59
N GLY A 71 -13.36 -8.65 -22.29
CA GLY A 71 -12.33 -8.17 -21.36
C GLY A 71 -12.44 -6.69 -20.97
N LEU A 72 -13.49 -5.99 -21.41
CA LEU A 72 -13.73 -4.61 -21.00
C LEU A 72 -14.26 -4.57 -19.56
N SER A 73 -13.64 -3.75 -18.72
CA SER A 73 -14.12 -3.46 -17.37
C SER A 73 -14.95 -2.17 -17.40
N ASP A 74 -16.16 -2.24 -16.84
CA ASP A 74 -17.04 -1.08 -16.64
C ASP A 74 -17.29 -0.22 -17.88
N GLY A 75 -17.28 -0.83 -19.07
CA GLY A 75 -17.56 -0.14 -20.33
C GLY A 75 -16.48 0.84 -20.78
N ARG A 76 -15.24 0.63 -20.37
CA ARG A 76 -14.08 1.47 -20.76
C ARG A 76 -13.19 0.72 -21.75
N HIS A 77 -12.92 1.34 -22.90
CA HIS A 77 -11.92 0.89 -23.86
C HIS A 77 -10.68 1.78 -23.79
N HIS A 78 -9.58 1.25 -23.28
CA HIS A 78 -8.32 1.94 -23.17
C HIS A 78 -7.59 2.00 -24.52
N LEU A 79 -7.61 3.17 -25.17
CA LEU A 79 -6.96 3.40 -26.45
C LEU A 79 -5.47 3.60 -26.33
N LEU A 80 -5.06 4.40 -25.32
CA LEU A 80 -3.67 4.70 -25.07
C LEU A 80 -3.38 4.69 -23.58
N ALA A 81 -2.31 4.01 -23.18
CA ALA A 81 -1.67 4.11 -21.87
C ALA A 81 -0.18 4.43 -22.10
N ASP A 82 0.20 5.69 -21.97
CA ASP A 82 1.58 6.17 -22.13
C ASP A 82 2.12 6.66 -20.79
N GLN A 83 3.27 6.15 -20.41
CA GLN A 83 4.01 6.57 -19.22
C GLN A 83 5.46 6.82 -19.60
N GLN A 84 5.96 8.03 -19.37
CA GLN A 84 7.33 8.40 -19.61
C GLN A 84 7.93 9.01 -18.35
N VAL A 85 9.05 8.48 -17.92
CA VAL A 85 9.78 8.95 -16.74
C VAL A 85 11.10 9.55 -17.20
N ARG A 86 11.45 10.72 -16.70
CA ARG A 86 12.77 11.31 -16.84
C ARG A 86 13.40 11.59 -15.50
N VAL A 87 14.61 11.15 -15.33
CA VAL A 87 15.46 11.50 -14.18
C VAL A 87 16.59 12.40 -14.69
N ALA A 88 16.62 13.64 -14.21
CA ALA A 88 17.64 14.61 -14.59
C ALA A 88 17.90 15.60 -13.45
N GLY A 89 19.16 15.97 -13.20
CA GLY A 89 19.52 16.95 -12.17
C GLY A 89 18.99 16.61 -10.75
N GLY A 90 18.90 15.31 -10.41
CA GLY A 90 18.35 14.86 -9.12
C GLY A 90 16.81 14.86 -9.05
N THR A 91 16.13 15.35 -10.08
CA THR A 91 14.67 15.42 -10.16
C THR A 91 14.11 14.27 -10.98
N GLN A 92 12.95 13.73 -10.57
CA GLN A 92 12.17 12.78 -11.35
C GLN A 92 10.88 13.43 -11.81
N VAL A 93 10.54 13.24 -13.08
CA VAL A 93 9.25 13.63 -13.68
C VAL A 93 8.59 12.39 -14.24
N ASP A 94 7.39 12.09 -13.80
CA ASP A 94 6.51 11.03 -14.32
C ASP A 94 5.43 11.69 -15.20
N TYR A 95 5.53 11.52 -16.50
CA TYR A 95 4.56 12.01 -17.48
C TYR A 95 3.60 10.89 -17.85
N ARG A 96 2.32 11.21 -17.95
CA ARG A 96 1.27 10.28 -18.34
C ARG A 96 0.36 10.88 -19.38
N HIS A 97 0.07 10.09 -20.41
CA HIS A 97 -0.92 10.38 -21.44
C HIS A 97 -1.85 9.17 -21.58
N ASN A 98 -3.09 9.33 -21.17
CA ASN A 98 -4.10 8.29 -21.26
C ASN A 98 -5.26 8.75 -22.15
N ALA A 99 -5.81 7.81 -22.94
CA ALA A 99 -7.00 8.04 -23.73
C ALA A 99 -7.95 6.86 -23.55
N VAL A 100 -9.18 7.12 -23.12
CA VAL A 100 -10.18 6.09 -22.82
C VAL A 100 -11.51 6.43 -23.48
N ARG A 101 -12.08 5.46 -24.22
CA ARG A 101 -13.40 5.57 -24.87
C ARG A 101 -14.47 4.95 -23.97
N ALA A 102 -15.58 5.67 -23.77
CA ALA A 102 -16.79 5.07 -23.22
C ALA A 102 -17.51 4.19 -24.26
N VAL A 103 -17.81 2.95 -23.92
CA VAL A 103 -18.54 2.04 -24.83
C VAL A 103 -19.98 1.77 -24.36
N ASN A 104 -20.35 2.23 -23.17
CA ASN A 104 -21.69 2.20 -22.62
C ASN A 104 -21.84 3.29 -21.53
N GLU A 105 -23.03 3.42 -20.93
CA GLU A 105 -23.34 4.43 -19.90
C GLU A 105 -22.44 4.31 -18.65
N ARG A 106 -22.11 3.11 -18.25
CA ARG A 106 -21.18 2.90 -17.12
C ARG A 106 -19.78 3.47 -17.43
N GLY A 107 -19.30 3.25 -18.66
CA GLY A 107 -18.05 3.85 -19.12
C GLY A 107 -18.10 5.38 -19.16
N VAL A 108 -19.26 5.98 -19.48
CA VAL A 108 -19.45 7.44 -19.44
C VAL A 108 -19.28 7.96 -18.01
N GLU A 109 -19.94 7.33 -17.03
CA GLU A 109 -19.81 7.73 -15.61
C GLU A 109 -18.34 7.69 -15.14
N ASP A 110 -17.61 6.65 -15.50
CA ASP A 110 -16.24 6.46 -15.08
C ASP A 110 -15.27 7.46 -15.72
N ILE A 111 -15.31 7.64 -17.06
CA ILE A 111 -14.37 8.52 -17.75
C ILE A 111 -14.69 10.01 -17.57
N ALA A 112 -15.94 10.36 -17.22
CA ALA A 112 -16.33 11.73 -16.93
C ALA A 112 -15.70 12.26 -15.61
N ASN A 113 -15.21 11.38 -14.74
CA ASN A 113 -14.62 11.71 -13.45
C ASN A 113 -13.09 11.58 -13.48
N VAL A 114 -12.39 12.60 -13.99
CA VAL A 114 -10.93 12.63 -14.04
C VAL A 114 -10.35 12.89 -12.65
N GLN A 115 -9.41 12.04 -12.23
CA GLN A 115 -8.74 12.13 -10.94
C GLN A 115 -7.22 12.01 -11.13
N LEU A 116 -6.49 13.07 -10.77
CA LEU A 116 -5.03 13.11 -10.82
C LEU A 116 -4.50 13.25 -9.39
N ARG A 117 -3.66 12.30 -8.95
CA ARG A 117 -3.18 12.24 -7.56
C ARG A 117 -1.73 12.66 -7.46
N PHE A 118 -1.40 13.40 -6.41
CA PHE A 118 -0.02 13.78 -6.08
C PHE A 118 0.12 14.01 -4.58
N ASP A 119 1.35 13.93 -4.08
CA ASP A 119 1.67 14.26 -2.69
C ASP A 119 2.15 15.72 -2.62
N PRO A 120 1.38 16.63 -1.99
CA PRO A 120 1.72 18.05 -1.97
C PRO A 120 2.96 18.38 -1.15
N SER A 121 3.46 17.47 -0.32
CA SER A 121 4.63 17.71 0.52
C SER A 121 5.95 17.70 -0.27
N TYR A 122 5.98 17.03 -1.43
CA TYR A 122 7.19 16.92 -2.26
C TYR A 122 6.92 16.81 -3.77
N GLN A 123 5.67 16.85 -4.22
CA GLN A 123 5.31 16.76 -5.63
C GLN A 123 4.58 17.98 -6.14
N THR A 124 4.78 18.28 -7.41
CA THR A 124 4.04 19.26 -8.20
C THR A 124 3.33 18.55 -9.34
N LEU A 125 2.02 18.79 -9.47
CA LEU A 125 1.22 18.32 -10.59
C LEU A 125 1.17 19.37 -11.70
N THR A 126 1.47 18.99 -12.95
CA THR A 126 1.24 19.83 -14.12
C THR A 126 0.22 19.15 -15.03
N VAL A 127 -0.90 19.82 -15.27
CA VAL A 127 -1.91 19.39 -16.24
C VAL A 127 -1.54 20.00 -17.61
N HIS A 128 -1.29 19.13 -18.58
CA HIS A 128 -0.94 19.57 -19.93
C HIS A 128 -2.19 19.64 -20.81
N ARG A 129 -3.11 18.68 -20.67
CA ARG A 129 -4.34 18.60 -21.45
C ARG A 129 -5.35 17.66 -20.77
N ILE A 130 -6.60 18.08 -20.72
CA ILE A 130 -7.76 17.23 -20.46
C ILE A 130 -8.81 17.60 -21.51
N GLU A 131 -9.18 16.67 -22.39
CA GLU A 131 -10.06 16.91 -23.53
C GLU A 131 -11.09 15.79 -23.67
N VAL A 132 -12.27 16.18 -24.16
CA VAL A 132 -13.26 15.22 -24.66
C VAL A 132 -13.26 15.28 -26.18
N ARG A 133 -13.12 14.12 -26.81
CA ARG A 133 -13.18 13.98 -28.28
C ARG A 133 -14.42 13.20 -28.69
N ARG A 134 -15.16 13.74 -29.64
CA ARG A 134 -16.34 13.12 -30.25
C ARG A 134 -16.13 13.05 -31.75
N ASN A 135 -16.25 11.86 -32.36
CA ASN A 135 -15.98 11.64 -33.79
C ASN A 135 -14.61 12.20 -34.23
N GLY A 136 -13.57 11.99 -33.43
CA GLY A 136 -12.21 12.45 -33.68
C GLY A 136 -11.96 13.95 -33.45
N ARG A 137 -12.98 14.77 -33.23
CA ARG A 137 -12.87 16.22 -32.98
C ARG A 137 -12.91 16.53 -31.49
N VAL A 138 -12.14 17.52 -31.05
CA VAL A 138 -12.20 18.05 -29.67
C VAL A 138 -13.49 18.83 -29.52
N VAL A 139 -14.36 18.41 -28.59
CA VAL A 139 -15.64 19.05 -28.29
C VAL A 139 -15.62 19.78 -26.96
N SER A 140 -14.68 19.45 -26.08
CA SER A 140 -14.49 20.12 -24.79
C SER A 140 -13.03 20.07 -24.38
N ARG A 141 -12.56 21.16 -23.76
CA ARG A 141 -11.23 21.28 -23.17
C ARG A 141 -11.33 21.88 -21.78
N VAL A 142 -10.63 21.27 -20.83
CA VAL A 142 -10.64 21.69 -19.42
C VAL A 142 -9.61 22.80 -19.20
N GLY A 143 -10.09 23.92 -18.64
CA GLY A 143 -9.24 25.01 -18.16
C GLY A 143 -8.98 24.95 -16.65
N PRO A 144 -8.07 25.80 -16.13
CA PRO A 144 -7.67 25.81 -14.72
C PRO A 144 -8.82 25.91 -13.72
N GLY A 145 -9.84 26.72 -14.02
CA GLY A 145 -10.98 26.95 -13.11
C GLY A 145 -11.94 25.78 -12.93
N ALA A 146 -11.82 24.71 -13.74
CA ALA A 146 -12.66 23.53 -13.62
C ALA A 146 -12.10 22.47 -12.66
N LEU A 147 -10.85 22.63 -12.21
CA LEU A 147 -10.16 21.66 -11.36
C LEU A 147 -10.45 21.95 -9.89
N LYS A 148 -10.82 20.93 -9.14
CA LYS A 148 -11.03 20.99 -7.69
C LYS A 148 -9.99 20.12 -7.00
N LEU A 149 -9.35 20.66 -5.96
CA LEU A 149 -8.43 19.88 -5.11
C LEU A 149 -9.24 19.29 -3.94
N LEU A 150 -9.13 17.99 -3.80
CA LEU A 150 -9.78 17.23 -2.75
C LEU A 150 -8.71 16.45 -1.98
N GLN A 151 -8.74 16.51 -0.66
CA GLN A 151 -8.01 15.57 0.17
C GLN A 151 -8.86 14.31 0.29
N ARG A 152 -8.41 13.24 -0.37
CA ARG A 152 -9.08 11.94 -0.36
C ARG A 152 -8.10 10.90 0.17
N GLU A 153 -8.28 10.55 1.43
CA GLU A 153 -7.51 9.50 2.10
C GLU A 153 -7.94 8.13 1.56
N ALA A 154 -7.15 7.57 0.63
CA ALA A 154 -7.50 6.32 -0.04
C ALA A 154 -7.36 5.09 0.87
N SER A 155 -6.60 5.21 1.96
CA SER A 155 -6.31 4.14 2.91
C SER A 155 -6.93 4.37 4.29
N LEU A 156 -7.97 5.19 4.37
CA LEU A 156 -8.64 5.53 5.64
C LEU A 156 -9.22 4.30 6.35
N GLU A 157 -9.76 3.33 5.60
CA GLU A 157 -10.27 2.07 6.14
C GLU A 157 -9.17 1.22 6.80
N SER A 158 -7.91 1.43 6.41
CA SER A 158 -6.72 0.87 7.05
C SER A 158 -6.13 1.78 8.13
N LEU A 159 -6.85 2.85 8.52
CA LEU A 159 -6.41 3.86 9.49
C LEU A 159 -5.09 4.54 9.09
N ILE A 160 -4.89 4.77 7.78
CA ILE A 160 -3.71 5.45 7.23
C ILE A 160 -4.15 6.76 6.56
N PHE A 161 -3.50 7.85 6.98
CA PHE A 161 -3.62 9.18 6.41
C PHE A 161 -2.33 9.51 5.67
N ASP A 162 -2.40 9.53 4.33
CA ASP A 162 -1.22 9.78 3.47
C ASP A 162 -1.09 11.25 3.03
N GLY A 163 -2.08 12.08 3.29
CA GLY A 163 -2.08 13.52 2.97
C GLY A 163 -2.10 13.84 1.48
N ARG A 164 -2.29 12.84 0.62
CA ARG A 164 -2.31 13.03 -0.83
C ARG A 164 -3.52 13.83 -1.27
N LEU A 165 -3.31 14.66 -2.27
CA LEU A 165 -4.38 15.40 -2.92
C LEU A 165 -4.79 14.73 -4.22
N THR A 166 -6.07 14.86 -4.52
CA THR A 166 -6.67 14.50 -5.80
C THR A 166 -7.15 15.77 -6.49
N ALA A 167 -6.54 16.08 -7.63
CA ALA A 167 -7.05 17.08 -8.55
C ALA A 167 -8.19 16.43 -9.35
N HIS A 168 -9.40 16.82 -9.07
CA HIS A 168 -10.63 16.26 -9.62
C HIS A 168 -11.28 17.19 -10.63
N VAL A 169 -11.71 16.62 -11.76
CA VAL A 169 -12.52 17.30 -12.78
C VAL A 169 -13.73 16.44 -13.11
N ALA A 170 -14.92 16.98 -12.97
CA ALA A 170 -16.15 16.37 -13.50
C ALA A 170 -16.44 16.95 -14.88
N LEU A 171 -16.25 16.14 -15.91
CA LEU A 171 -16.52 16.50 -17.31
C LEU A 171 -18.03 16.50 -17.56
N LYS A 172 -18.49 17.51 -18.29
CA LYS A 172 -19.92 17.64 -18.68
C LYS A 172 -20.13 17.11 -20.09
N ASP A 173 -21.33 16.64 -20.37
CA ASP A 173 -21.78 16.19 -21.71
C ASP A 173 -20.87 15.11 -22.33
N VAL A 174 -20.33 14.21 -21.51
CA VAL A 174 -19.65 13.01 -22.01
C VAL A 174 -20.71 12.00 -22.43
N ARG A 175 -20.54 11.34 -23.59
CA ARG A 175 -21.50 10.41 -24.19
C ARG A 175 -20.83 9.10 -24.56
N VAL A 176 -21.61 8.07 -24.77
CA VAL A 176 -21.15 6.81 -25.36
C VAL A 176 -20.47 7.07 -26.71
N GLY A 177 -19.28 6.51 -26.90
CA GLY A 177 -18.42 6.74 -28.06
C GLY A 177 -17.41 7.86 -27.90
N ASP A 178 -17.57 8.77 -26.93
CA ASP A 178 -16.59 9.81 -26.66
C ASP A 178 -15.29 9.23 -26.09
N VAL A 179 -14.19 9.91 -26.36
CA VAL A 179 -12.87 9.63 -25.79
C VAL A 179 -12.45 10.75 -24.86
N VAL A 180 -12.15 10.40 -23.62
CA VAL A 180 -11.49 11.33 -22.68
C VAL A 180 -9.99 11.11 -22.76
N GLU A 181 -9.28 12.19 -23.07
CA GLU A 181 -7.82 12.25 -23.18
C GLU A 181 -7.28 13.08 -22.02
N THR A 182 -6.37 12.50 -21.21
CA THR A 182 -5.73 13.14 -20.07
C THR A 182 -4.23 13.11 -20.22
N VAL A 183 -3.59 14.30 -20.14
CA VAL A 183 -2.14 14.44 -20.23
C VAL A 183 -1.66 15.28 -19.04
N HIS A 184 -0.80 14.71 -18.22
CA HIS A 184 -0.26 15.38 -17.04
C HIS A 184 1.13 14.87 -16.70
N SER A 185 1.84 15.61 -15.87
CA SER A 185 3.07 15.13 -15.24
C SER A 185 3.06 15.41 -13.73
N VAL A 186 3.72 14.54 -12.99
CA VAL A 186 4.02 14.72 -11.58
C VAL A 186 5.53 14.80 -11.42
N GLN A 187 6.00 15.89 -10.84
CA GLN A 187 7.43 16.14 -10.63
C GLN A 187 7.74 16.11 -9.14
N GLY A 188 8.79 15.43 -8.76
CA GLY A 188 9.29 15.33 -7.39
C GLY A 188 9.37 13.92 -6.88
N SER A 189 10.16 13.72 -5.83
CA SER A 189 10.38 12.43 -5.18
C SER A 189 10.38 12.62 -3.68
N ASN A 190 9.92 11.60 -2.95
CA ASN A 190 9.94 11.66 -1.50
C ASN A 190 11.37 11.82 -0.98
N PRO A 191 11.65 12.86 -0.17
CA PRO A 191 13.01 13.16 0.32
C PRO A 191 13.58 12.04 1.19
N VAL A 192 12.77 11.16 1.74
CA VAL A 192 13.23 10.00 2.52
C VAL A 192 14.15 9.07 1.73
N PHE A 193 14.04 9.05 0.40
CA PHE A 193 14.90 8.24 -0.47
C PHE A 193 16.22 8.91 -0.84
N GLY A 194 16.43 10.16 -0.40
CA GLY A 194 17.61 10.94 -0.77
C GLY A 194 17.72 11.13 -2.29
N ASP A 195 18.88 10.78 -2.84
CA ASP A 195 19.16 10.84 -4.28
C ASP A 195 18.70 9.60 -5.06
N LYS A 196 18.23 8.55 -4.40
CA LYS A 196 17.82 7.30 -5.04
C LYS A 196 16.48 7.43 -5.76
N ARG A 197 16.43 6.92 -6.99
CA ARG A 197 15.22 6.86 -7.83
C ARG A 197 14.93 5.42 -8.19
N PHE A 198 13.66 5.08 -8.22
CA PHE A 198 13.17 3.76 -8.61
C PHE A 198 11.69 3.84 -8.99
N GLY A 199 11.21 2.83 -9.70
CA GLY A 199 9.83 2.77 -10.16
C GLY A 199 9.52 1.52 -10.93
N SER A 200 8.37 1.51 -11.60
CA SER A 200 7.92 0.40 -12.41
C SER A 200 7.15 0.84 -13.65
N PHE A 201 7.07 -0.07 -14.61
CA PHE A 201 6.20 0.01 -15.77
C PHE A 201 5.37 -1.25 -15.87
N ASP A 202 4.04 -1.10 -15.85
CA ASP A 202 3.11 -2.18 -16.13
C ASP A 202 2.91 -2.28 -17.64
N PHE A 203 2.86 -3.49 -18.17
CA PHE A 203 2.70 -3.74 -19.61
C PHE A 203 1.36 -4.37 -19.96
N ASP A 204 0.71 -5.07 -19.05
CA ASP A 204 -0.65 -5.57 -19.19
C ASP A 204 -1.49 -5.39 -17.91
N TRP A 205 -2.77 -5.57 -18.01
CA TRP A 205 -3.75 -5.41 -16.94
C TRP A 205 -4.92 -6.38 -17.10
N GLY A 206 -5.87 -6.34 -16.16
CA GLY A 206 -7.15 -7.05 -16.28
C GLY A 206 -8.07 -6.52 -17.39
N VAL A 207 -7.62 -5.52 -18.16
CA VAL A 207 -8.35 -4.92 -19.30
C VAL A 207 -7.44 -4.81 -20.52
N PRO A 208 -7.99 -4.92 -21.74
CA PRO A 208 -7.20 -4.75 -22.96
C PRO A 208 -6.83 -3.29 -23.19
N VAL A 209 -5.65 -3.06 -23.80
CA VAL A 209 -5.14 -1.74 -24.15
C VAL A 209 -4.68 -1.73 -25.58
N ALA A 210 -5.24 -0.85 -26.42
CA ALA A 210 -4.90 -0.80 -27.84
C ALA A 210 -3.46 -0.35 -28.10
N SER A 211 -2.93 0.60 -27.32
CA SER A 211 -1.55 1.07 -27.43
C SER A 211 -0.95 1.32 -26.06
N ARG A 212 0.14 0.64 -25.75
CA ARG A 212 0.96 0.86 -24.55
C ARG A 212 2.34 1.39 -24.93
N HIS A 213 2.72 2.54 -24.37
CA HIS A 213 4.05 3.10 -24.47
C HIS A 213 4.64 3.30 -23.06
N ALA A 214 5.87 2.87 -22.87
CA ALA A 214 6.63 3.12 -21.65
C ALA A 214 8.04 3.62 -22.03
N ARG A 215 8.54 4.62 -21.31
CA ARG A 215 9.85 5.22 -21.59
C ARG A 215 10.54 5.66 -20.32
N LEU A 216 11.83 5.35 -20.20
CA LEU A 216 12.69 5.89 -19.15
C LEU A 216 13.87 6.62 -19.79
N LEU A 217 13.97 7.93 -19.54
CA LEU A 217 15.16 8.71 -19.81
C LEU A 217 16.03 8.76 -18.56
N TRP A 218 17.25 8.23 -18.68
CA TRP A 218 18.15 8.03 -17.55
C TRP A 218 19.52 8.64 -17.82
N PRO A 219 20.13 9.38 -16.88
CA PRO A 219 21.45 9.95 -17.06
C PRO A 219 22.50 8.87 -17.32
N GLU A 220 23.30 9.05 -18.37
CA GLU A 220 24.43 8.16 -18.64
C GLU A 220 25.44 8.19 -17.48
N GLY A 221 25.97 7.03 -17.12
CA GLY A 221 26.90 6.88 -16.00
C GLY A 221 26.27 6.76 -14.61
N ARG A 222 24.97 7.02 -14.48
CA ARG A 222 24.23 6.78 -13.25
C ARG A 222 23.81 5.32 -13.15
N PRO A 223 24.00 4.62 -12.00
CA PRO A 223 23.60 3.21 -11.86
C PRO A 223 22.12 3.01 -12.15
N LEU A 224 21.79 1.94 -12.87
CA LEU A 224 20.41 1.55 -13.16
C LEU A 224 20.32 0.03 -13.21
N TYR A 225 19.46 -0.53 -12.37
CA TYR A 225 19.18 -1.96 -12.30
C TYR A 225 17.75 -2.22 -12.75
N TRP A 226 17.54 -3.35 -13.40
CA TRP A 226 16.25 -3.79 -13.92
C TRP A 226 15.85 -5.15 -13.40
N ARG A 227 14.56 -5.34 -13.18
CA ARG A 227 13.94 -6.64 -13.02
C ARG A 227 12.73 -6.73 -13.94
N LEU A 228 12.73 -7.74 -14.79
CA LEU A 228 11.63 -8.02 -15.72
C LEU A 228 10.82 -9.19 -15.19
N HIS A 229 9.50 -9.05 -15.19
CA HIS A 229 8.57 -10.03 -14.62
C HIS A 229 7.68 -10.64 -15.69
N ASN A 230 7.39 -11.93 -15.52
CA ASN A 230 6.37 -12.69 -16.27
C ASN A 230 6.51 -12.59 -17.79
N GLY A 231 7.74 -12.64 -18.28
CA GLY A 231 8.04 -12.59 -19.72
C GLY A 231 8.12 -11.18 -20.31
N ALA A 232 8.20 -10.14 -19.48
CA ALA A 232 8.51 -8.79 -19.97
C ALA A 232 9.78 -8.79 -20.82
N ARG A 233 9.72 -8.14 -21.98
CA ARG A 233 10.86 -8.02 -22.90
C ARG A 233 11.74 -6.85 -22.47
N PRO A 234 13.07 -6.91 -22.70
CA PRO A 234 13.95 -5.75 -22.52
C PRO A 234 13.50 -4.55 -23.34
N ALA A 235 13.83 -3.35 -22.87
CA ALA A 235 13.64 -2.12 -23.64
C ALA A 235 14.48 -2.09 -24.91
N THR A 236 14.01 -1.38 -25.92
CA THR A 236 14.91 -0.82 -26.94
C THR A 236 15.65 0.34 -26.30
N VAL A 237 16.99 0.36 -26.36
CA VAL A 237 17.81 1.40 -25.74
C VAL A 237 18.54 2.19 -26.81
N THR A 238 18.40 3.51 -26.74
CA THR A 238 19.20 4.45 -27.55
C THR A 238 19.92 5.43 -26.64
N ARG A 239 20.97 6.06 -27.15
CA ARG A 239 21.78 7.02 -26.41
C ARG A 239 21.78 8.36 -27.15
N ALA A 240 21.41 9.43 -26.47
CA ALA A 240 21.45 10.77 -27.02
C ALA A 240 21.56 11.82 -25.91
N GLY A 241 22.35 12.86 -26.11
CA GLY A 241 22.40 14.00 -25.17
C GLY A 241 22.85 13.68 -23.74
N GLY A 242 23.66 12.62 -23.54
CA GLY A 242 24.08 12.19 -22.20
C GLY A 242 23.01 11.39 -21.43
N GLU A 243 21.98 10.96 -22.11
CA GLU A 243 20.91 10.12 -21.52
C GLU A 243 20.78 8.79 -22.27
N LEU A 244 20.43 7.75 -21.53
CA LEU A 244 19.97 6.46 -22.02
C LEU A 244 18.45 6.51 -22.13
N ASP A 245 17.92 6.21 -23.28
CA ASP A 245 16.51 6.23 -23.60
C ASP A 245 16.00 4.80 -23.78
N HIS A 246 15.37 4.28 -22.72
CA HIS A 246 14.78 2.94 -22.68
C HIS A 246 13.32 3.02 -23.09
N ARG A 247 12.91 2.27 -24.15
CA ARG A 247 11.55 2.32 -24.71
C ARG A 247 10.91 0.97 -24.87
N TRP A 248 9.61 0.93 -24.57
CA TRP A 248 8.69 -0.18 -24.89
C TRP A 248 7.51 0.38 -25.68
N ARG A 249 7.14 -0.29 -26.75
CA ARG A 249 5.95 -0.02 -27.52
C ARG A 249 5.23 -1.33 -27.76
N LEU A 250 4.00 -1.44 -27.25
CA LEU A 250 3.14 -2.60 -27.41
C LEU A 250 1.83 -2.16 -28.07
N ARG A 251 1.27 -3.04 -28.87
CA ARG A 251 0.01 -2.85 -29.53
C ARG A 251 -0.91 -4.03 -29.17
N ASP A 252 -2.20 -3.76 -29.12
CA ASP A 252 -3.24 -4.76 -28.94
C ASP A 252 -2.96 -5.67 -27.74
N VAL A 253 -2.60 -5.03 -26.61
CA VAL A 253 -2.31 -5.72 -25.36
C VAL A 253 -3.60 -6.39 -24.85
N PRO A 254 -3.63 -7.73 -24.73
CA PRO A 254 -4.82 -8.42 -24.28
C PRO A 254 -5.06 -8.21 -22.78
N SER A 255 -6.30 -8.39 -22.33
CA SER A 255 -6.61 -8.46 -20.91
C SER A 255 -6.03 -9.74 -20.31
N ARG A 256 -5.49 -9.64 -19.08
CA ARG A 256 -5.09 -10.79 -18.30
C ARG A 256 -6.14 -11.11 -17.25
N VAL A 257 -6.81 -12.21 -17.43
CA VAL A 257 -7.80 -12.69 -16.48
C VAL A 257 -7.09 -13.39 -15.33
N VAL A 258 -7.40 -12.99 -14.11
CA VAL A 258 -6.88 -13.58 -12.87
C VAL A 258 -8.08 -14.12 -12.10
N ASP A 259 -7.97 -15.34 -11.58
CA ASP A 259 -8.99 -15.94 -10.74
C ASP A 259 -9.13 -15.18 -9.42
N ASP A 260 -10.35 -14.88 -8.99
CA ASP A 260 -10.65 -14.14 -7.76
C ASP A 260 -10.10 -14.80 -6.49
N ASN A 261 -9.85 -16.10 -6.52
CA ASN A 261 -9.27 -16.87 -5.42
C ASN A 261 -7.75 -17.04 -5.49
N SER A 262 -7.09 -16.33 -6.40
CA SER A 262 -5.62 -16.37 -6.48
C SER A 262 -4.98 -15.83 -5.20
N PRO A 263 -3.96 -16.51 -4.66
CA PRO A 263 -3.30 -16.03 -3.45
C PRO A 263 -2.58 -14.70 -3.71
N GLY A 264 -2.54 -13.81 -2.69
CA GLY A 264 -2.00 -12.46 -2.82
C GLY A 264 -0.53 -12.36 -3.23
N TRP A 265 0.24 -13.46 -3.16
CA TRP A 265 1.61 -13.54 -3.67
C TRP A 265 1.69 -13.91 -5.16
N TYR A 266 0.60 -14.33 -5.78
CA TYR A 266 0.54 -14.65 -7.20
C TYR A 266 0.40 -13.38 -8.02
N ASP A 267 1.41 -13.07 -8.79
CA ASP A 267 1.43 -11.92 -9.71
C ASP A 267 1.61 -12.43 -11.15
N PRO A 268 0.55 -12.47 -11.96
CA PRO A 268 0.61 -12.93 -13.34
C PRO A 268 0.95 -11.83 -14.34
N TYR A 269 0.93 -10.55 -13.93
CA TYR A 269 1.05 -9.41 -14.83
C TYR A 269 2.46 -9.26 -15.39
N VAL A 270 2.54 -8.78 -16.63
CA VAL A 270 3.82 -8.47 -17.31
C VAL A 270 4.23 -7.05 -16.96
N TRP A 271 5.38 -6.89 -16.32
CA TRP A 271 5.86 -5.59 -15.87
C TRP A 271 7.38 -5.56 -15.67
N ALA A 272 7.92 -4.37 -15.46
CA ALA A 272 9.34 -4.16 -15.19
C ALA A 272 9.55 -3.23 -14.02
N GLU A 273 10.52 -3.56 -13.16
CA GLU A 273 11.04 -2.67 -12.12
C GLU A 273 12.38 -2.08 -12.56
N TRP A 274 12.61 -0.83 -12.15
CA TRP A 274 13.88 -0.15 -12.32
C TRP A 274 14.28 0.59 -11.04
N GLY A 275 15.58 0.73 -10.79
CA GLY A 275 16.05 1.44 -9.59
C GLY A 275 17.55 1.48 -9.44
N GLU A 276 17.99 2.18 -8.41
CA GLU A 276 19.40 2.45 -8.12
C GLU A 276 19.98 1.67 -6.93
N PHE A 277 19.20 0.82 -6.28
CA PHE A 277 19.72 -0.05 -5.24
C PHE A 277 20.33 -1.30 -5.88
N ALA A 278 21.63 -1.50 -5.65
CA ALA A 278 22.35 -2.62 -6.26
C ALA A 278 21.93 -3.98 -5.69
N ASP A 279 21.62 -4.01 -4.39
CA ASP A 279 21.34 -5.23 -3.63
C ASP A 279 20.48 -4.93 -2.40
N TRP A 280 20.05 -5.97 -1.71
CA TRP A 280 19.28 -5.85 -0.46
C TRP A 280 20.08 -5.17 0.66
N GLY A 281 21.41 -5.32 0.67
CA GLY A 281 22.28 -4.62 1.62
C GLY A 281 22.23 -3.11 1.44
N ALA A 282 22.12 -2.62 0.20
CA ALA A 282 21.95 -1.19 -0.07
C ALA A 282 20.62 -0.66 0.46
N VAL A 283 19.53 -1.43 0.36
CA VAL A 283 18.23 -1.09 0.94
C VAL A 283 18.30 -1.10 2.48
N ALA A 284 18.97 -2.11 3.07
CA ALA A 284 19.15 -2.18 4.52
C ALA A 284 19.93 -0.96 5.03
N ARG A 285 21.04 -0.58 4.38
CA ARG A 285 21.84 0.59 4.73
C ARG A 285 21.07 1.91 4.61
N TRP A 286 20.19 2.03 3.61
CA TRP A 286 19.26 3.16 3.51
C TRP A 286 18.31 3.22 4.71
N ALA A 287 17.80 2.08 5.18
CA ALA A 287 16.84 2.02 6.28
C ALA A 287 17.49 2.25 7.66
N VAL A 288 18.77 1.92 7.84
CA VAL A 288 19.48 2.04 9.15
C VAL A 288 19.30 3.41 9.83
N PRO A 289 19.54 4.55 9.18
CA PRO A 289 19.38 5.85 9.82
C PRO A 289 17.93 6.15 10.22
N LEU A 290 16.93 5.59 9.54
CA LEU A 290 15.52 5.81 9.83
C LEU A 290 15.11 5.18 11.17
N TYR A 291 15.73 4.06 11.55
CA TYR A 291 15.42 3.33 12.78
C TYR A 291 16.47 3.53 13.88
N ARG A 292 17.29 4.58 13.77
CA ARG A 292 18.22 4.92 14.84
C ARG A 292 17.45 5.42 16.05
N LEU A 293 17.66 4.76 17.19
CA LEU A 293 17.10 5.22 18.46
C LEU A 293 17.75 6.54 18.87
N PRO A 294 16.98 7.49 19.43
CA PRO A 294 17.55 8.72 19.99
C PRO A 294 18.63 8.42 21.02
N GLU A 295 19.62 9.29 21.08
CA GLU A 295 20.64 9.29 22.13
C GLU A 295 20.11 9.97 23.40
N GLY A 296 20.60 9.52 24.57
CA GLY A 296 20.18 10.04 25.86
C GLY A 296 18.92 9.40 26.45
N PRO A 297 18.44 9.92 27.60
CA PRO A 297 17.30 9.37 28.31
C PRO A 297 15.98 9.57 27.57
N LEU A 298 15.11 8.59 27.70
CA LEU A 298 13.73 8.61 27.22
C LEU A 298 12.78 8.41 28.41
N PRO A 299 12.53 9.44 29.26
CA PRO A 299 11.95 9.25 30.60
C PRO A 299 10.67 8.40 30.64
N ALA A 300 9.77 8.59 29.69
CA ALA A 300 8.53 7.80 29.63
C ALA A 300 8.77 6.34 29.23
N VAL A 301 9.72 6.09 28.34
CA VAL A 301 10.16 4.73 27.96
C VAL A 301 10.91 4.08 29.11
N ASP A 302 11.82 4.82 29.76
CA ASP A 302 12.64 4.34 30.85
C ASP A 302 11.79 3.97 32.08
N ALA A 303 10.73 4.72 32.36
CA ALA A 303 9.78 4.39 33.42
C ALA A 303 9.06 3.07 33.14
N GLU A 304 8.65 2.81 31.89
CA GLU A 304 8.01 1.55 31.51
C GLU A 304 9.01 0.38 31.53
N VAL A 305 10.24 0.60 31.11
CA VAL A 305 11.35 -0.38 31.25
C VAL A 305 11.55 -0.77 32.71
N ALA A 306 11.62 0.22 33.61
CA ALA A 306 11.77 -0.03 35.04
C ALA A 306 10.59 -0.83 35.62
N ARG A 307 9.37 -0.50 35.22
CA ARG A 307 8.14 -1.23 35.62
C ARG A 307 8.19 -2.70 35.18
N ILE A 308 8.56 -2.96 33.93
CA ILE A 308 8.68 -4.32 33.39
C ILE A 308 9.80 -5.09 34.09
N ALA A 309 10.97 -4.45 34.27
CA ALA A 309 12.13 -5.08 34.91
C ALA A 309 11.87 -5.45 36.37
N ALA A 310 11.08 -4.64 37.10
CA ALA A 310 10.68 -4.93 38.49
C ALA A 310 9.70 -6.10 38.58
N ALA A 311 8.88 -6.33 37.57
CA ALA A 311 7.87 -7.39 37.57
C ALA A 311 8.44 -8.79 37.31
N THR A 312 9.57 -8.90 36.61
CA THR A 312 10.21 -10.18 36.27
C THR A 312 11.67 -10.03 35.89
N SER A 313 12.49 -11.04 36.24
CA SER A 313 13.87 -11.17 35.77
C SER A 313 13.99 -12.04 34.51
N ASP A 314 12.96 -12.79 34.13
CA ASP A 314 12.96 -13.66 32.96
C ASP A 314 12.93 -12.86 31.68
N PRO A 315 13.96 -12.97 30.80
CA PRO A 315 14.04 -12.23 29.55
C PRO A 315 12.85 -12.50 28.61
N GLU A 316 12.31 -13.71 28.60
CA GLU A 316 11.16 -14.07 27.77
C GLU A 316 9.90 -13.33 28.26
N GLN A 317 9.66 -13.27 29.57
CA GLN A 317 8.54 -12.54 30.14
C GLN A 317 8.68 -11.03 29.97
N ARG A 318 9.91 -10.48 30.05
CA ARG A 318 10.22 -9.08 29.75
C ARG A 318 9.88 -8.72 28.31
N LEU A 319 10.30 -9.56 27.35
CA LEU A 319 10.00 -9.39 25.92
C LEU A 319 8.49 -9.41 25.66
N LEU A 320 7.76 -10.36 26.25
CA LEU A 320 6.30 -10.47 26.13
C LEU A 320 5.57 -9.27 26.74
N ALA A 321 6.06 -8.78 27.90
CA ALA A 321 5.48 -7.61 28.56
C ALA A 321 5.66 -6.34 27.72
N ALA A 322 6.87 -6.12 27.16
CA ALA A 322 7.14 -5.01 26.27
C ALA A 322 6.26 -5.03 25.00
N LEU A 323 6.15 -6.19 24.34
CA LEU A 323 5.30 -6.33 23.17
C LEU A 323 3.83 -6.02 23.50
N ARG A 324 3.30 -6.63 24.56
CA ARG A 324 1.90 -6.41 24.96
C ARG A 324 1.61 -5.00 25.37
N PHE A 325 2.56 -4.33 26.00
CA PHE A 325 2.45 -2.91 26.30
C PHE A 325 2.23 -2.10 25.05
N VAL A 326 3.09 -2.27 24.01
CA VAL A 326 2.94 -1.54 22.75
C VAL A 326 1.66 -1.91 22.01
N GLN A 327 1.26 -3.20 22.05
CA GLN A 327 0.02 -3.66 21.41
C GLN A 327 -1.23 -3.07 22.07
N ARG A 328 -1.26 -2.89 23.40
CA ARG A 328 -2.42 -2.41 24.17
C ARG A 328 -2.49 -0.90 24.26
N GLU A 329 -1.35 -0.26 24.55
CA GLU A 329 -1.29 1.15 24.91
C GLU A 329 -1.14 2.10 23.71
N VAL A 330 -0.78 1.57 22.54
CA VAL A 330 -0.60 2.36 21.32
C VAL A 330 -1.56 1.86 20.25
N ARG A 331 -2.59 2.67 19.94
CA ARG A 331 -3.53 2.36 18.85
C ARG A 331 -2.82 2.40 17.50
N TYR A 332 -3.25 1.56 16.56
CA TYR A 332 -2.77 1.66 15.18
C TYR A 332 -3.43 2.86 14.50
N LEU A 333 -2.63 3.80 14.06
CA LEU A 333 -3.02 4.95 13.24
C LEU A 333 -1.78 5.47 12.53
N GLY A 334 -1.78 5.43 11.20
CA GLY A 334 -0.69 5.94 10.36
C GLY A 334 -0.92 7.39 9.95
N ILE A 335 0.07 8.24 10.21
CA ILE A 335 0.17 9.57 9.60
C ILE A 335 1.40 9.52 8.69
N GLU A 336 1.21 9.09 7.44
CA GLU A 336 2.28 8.75 6.50
C GLU A 336 2.56 9.87 5.50
N MET A 337 2.56 11.12 5.95
CA MET A 337 2.81 12.29 5.13
C MET A 337 4.31 12.49 4.89
N GLY A 338 4.71 12.70 3.64
CA GLY A 338 6.09 12.97 3.27
C GLY A 338 7.06 11.88 3.74
N ALA A 339 8.10 12.26 4.46
CA ALA A 339 9.11 11.33 4.97
C ALA A 339 8.54 10.26 5.93
N ASN A 340 7.46 10.57 6.64
CA ASN A 340 6.81 9.63 7.55
C ASN A 340 6.10 8.46 6.87
N SER A 341 6.05 8.43 5.54
CA SER A 341 5.70 7.22 4.80
C SER A 341 6.67 6.05 5.07
N HIS A 342 7.93 6.35 5.46
CA HIS A 342 8.98 5.37 5.74
C HIS A 342 9.73 5.63 7.06
N ALA A 343 9.83 6.87 7.51
CA ALA A 343 10.50 7.24 8.76
C ALA A 343 9.54 7.20 9.95
N PRO A 344 9.89 6.51 11.05
CA PRO A 344 9.09 6.50 12.26
C PRO A 344 9.17 7.83 13.02
N HIS A 345 8.18 8.10 13.84
CA HIS A 345 8.23 9.16 14.85
C HIS A 345 9.02 8.71 16.07
N ALA A 346 9.52 9.69 16.85
CA ALA A 346 10.26 9.41 18.07
C ALA A 346 9.43 8.61 19.10
N PRO A 347 10.02 7.65 19.82
CA PRO A 347 9.31 6.82 20.81
C PRO A 347 8.58 7.62 21.89
N SER A 348 9.14 8.74 22.36
CA SER A 348 8.50 9.64 23.33
C SER A 348 7.19 10.22 22.80
N LEU A 349 7.18 10.69 21.55
CA LEU A 349 5.99 11.24 20.91
C LEU A 349 4.91 10.17 20.71
N VAL A 350 5.30 8.95 20.34
CA VAL A 350 4.36 7.81 20.18
C VAL A 350 3.71 7.47 21.51
N LEU A 351 4.48 7.45 22.62
CA LEU A 351 3.92 7.24 23.96
C LEU A 351 2.99 8.37 24.40
N GLU A 352 3.35 9.60 24.13
CA GLU A 352 2.55 10.78 24.48
C GLU A 352 1.18 10.73 23.81
N ARG A 353 1.16 10.52 22.49
CA ARG A 353 -0.09 10.55 21.68
C ARG A 353 -0.89 9.26 21.72
N ARG A 354 -0.30 8.14 22.19
CA ARG A 354 -0.93 6.81 22.29
C ARG A 354 -1.44 6.26 20.96
N PHE A 355 -0.86 6.67 19.85
CA PHE A 355 -1.10 6.08 18.54
C PHE A 355 0.16 6.13 17.67
N GLY A 356 0.22 5.25 16.69
CA GLY A 356 1.29 5.17 15.70
C GLY A 356 1.09 3.99 14.76
N ASP A 357 1.80 3.99 13.65
CA ASP A 357 1.78 2.92 12.67
C ASP A 357 2.83 1.83 12.93
N CYS A 358 3.05 0.95 11.94
CA CYS A 358 4.03 -0.13 12.07
C CYS A 358 5.44 0.36 12.41
N LYS A 359 5.88 1.47 11.80
CA LYS A 359 7.21 2.06 12.00
C LYS A 359 7.36 2.63 13.41
N ASP A 360 6.37 3.37 13.84
CA ASP A 360 6.30 4.02 15.14
C ASP A 360 6.32 2.99 16.27
N LYS A 361 5.44 1.99 16.16
CA LYS A 361 5.32 0.91 17.14
C LYS A 361 6.58 0.04 17.18
N THR A 362 7.21 -0.18 16.02
CA THR A 362 8.48 -0.89 15.93
C THR A 362 9.61 -0.12 16.64
N LEU A 363 9.77 1.18 16.36
CA LEU A 363 10.84 1.97 16.99
C LEU A 363 10.64 2.08 18.50
N LEU A 364 9.39 2.24 18.98
CA LEU A 364 9.08 2.21 20.41
C LEU A 364 9.41 0.85 21.04
N SER A 365 9.07 -0.26 20.36
CA SER A 365 9.41 -1.61 20.83
C SER A 365 10.92 -1.81 20.95
N LEU A 366 11.69 -1.31 19.97
CA LEU A 366 13.16 -1.36 20.02
C LEU A 366 13.72 -0.57 21.20
N ALA A 367 13.15 0.60 21.53
CA ALA A 367 13.57 1.40 22.68
C ALA A 367 13.32 0.64 24.00
N LEU A 368 12.16 0.03 24.16
CA LEU A 368 11.84 -0.79 25.33
C LEU A 368 12.78 -2.00 25.46
N LEU A 369 12.96 -2.76 24.36
CA LEU A 369 13.81 -3.95 24.35
C LEU A 369 15.29 -3.61 24.64
N ARG A 370 15.80 -2.48 24.11
CA ARG A 370 17.14 -1.97 24.43
C ARG A 370 17.28 -1.71 25.94
N GLY A 371 16.30 -1.04 26.55
CA GLY A 371 16.31 -0.76 28.00
C GLY A 371 16.21 -2.03 28.85
N LEU A 372 15.58 -3.08 28.34
CA LEU A 372 15.47 -4.39 28.99
C LEU A 372 16.67 -5.32 28.73
N GLY A 373 17.68 -4.86 27.97
CA GLY A 373 18.87 -5.64 27.63
C GLY A 373 18.61 -6.76 26.61
N ILE A 374 17.54 -6.70 25.83
CA ILE A 374 17.19 -7.69 24.83
C ILE A 374 17.61 -7.19 23.43
N PRO A 375 18.59 -7.86 22.76
CA PRO A 375 19.03 -7.47 21.43
C PRO A 375 17.87 -7.57 20.41
N ALA A 376 17.63 -6.49 19.67
CA ALA A 376 16.56 -6.45 18.68
C ALA A 376 16.89 -5.48 17.54
N ARG A 377 16.26 -5.70 16.39
CA ARG A 377 16.42 -4.85 15.21
C ARG A 377 15.13 -4.80 14.40
N PRO A 378 14.91 -3.76 13.56
CA PRO A 378 13.76 -3.71 12.65
C PRO A 378 13.92 -4.77 11.55
N ALA A 379 12.80 -5.25 11.06
CA ALA A 379 12.73 -6.18 9.94
C ALA A 379 11.65 -5.72 8.96
N LEU A 380 12.06 -5.33 7.75
CA LEU A 380 11.14 -4.95 6.67
C LEU A 380 10.59 -6.21 6.01
N VAL A 381 9.27 -6.24 5.80
CA VAL A 381 8.56 -7.39 5.22
C VAL A 381 7.48 -6.92 4.26
N HIS A 382 6.98 -7.86 3.45
CA HIS A 382 5.78 -7.61 2.63
C HIS A 382 4.66 -8.57 3.07
N THR A 383 3.53 -8.02 3.48
CA THR A 383 2.42 -8.78 4.07
C THR A 383 1.73 -9.76 3.09
N GLY A 384 1.81 -9.49 1.77
CA GLY A 384 1.19 -10.30 0.73
C GLY A 384 2.16 -11.15 -0.10
N LEU A 385 3.38 -10.67 -0.38
CA LEU A 385 4.30 -11.33 -1.32
C LEU A 385 4.98 -12.58 -0.74
N ARG A 386 5.14 -12.67 0.58
CA ARG A 386 5.77 -13.84 1.24
C ARG A 386 7.14 -14.19 0.63
N GLU A 387 7.32 -15.44 0.18
CA GLU A 387 8.55 -15.93 -0.45
C GLU A 387 8.87 -15.22 -1.77
N THR A 388 7.86 -14.72 -2.50
CA THR A 388 8.09 -14.06 -3.79
C THR A 388 8.72 -12.66 -3.64
N THR A 389 8.81 -12.11 -2.43
CA THR A 389 9.56 -10.88 -2.16
C THR A 389 10.99 -10.94 -2.70
N GLN A 390 11.64 -12.11 -2.66
CA GLN A 390 12.99 -12.29 -3.20
C GLN A 390 13.09 -12.13 -4.73
N GLN A 391 11.97 -12.19 -5.44
CA GLN A 391 11.89 -12.03 -6.89
C GLN A 391 11.82 -10.56 -7.30
N ARG A 392 11.59 -9.64 -6.35
CA ARG A 392 11.52 -8.20 -6.59
C ARG A 392 12.91 -7.60 -6.81
N LEU A 393 12.95 -6.48 -7.52
CA LEU A 393 14.14 -5.63 -7.54
C LEU A 393 14.39 -5.10 -6.12
N PRO A 394 15.64 -5.10 -5.61
CA PRO A 394 15.94 -4.47 -4.33
C PRO A 394 15.57 -2.98 -4.33
N THR A 395 14.48 -2.64 -3.68
CA THR A 395 14.02 -1.26 -3.45
C THR A 395 13.21 -1.19 -2.16
N PRO A 396 13.03 -0.01 -1.56
CA PRO A 396 12.10 0.16 -0.44
C PRO A 396 10.66 -0.28 -0.75
N TRP A 397 10.21 -0.18 -2.02
CA TRP A 397 8.86 -0.60 -2.44
C TRP A 397 8.62 -2.11 -2.46
N ALA A 398 9.67 -2.92 -2.25
CA ALA A 398 9.50 -4.35 -2.05
C ALA A 398 8.88 -4.69 -0.69
N PHE A 399 8.70 -3.70 0.20
CA PHE A 399 8.18 -3.86 1.55
C PHE A 399 7.00 -2.91 1.80
N ASN A 400 6.03 -3.37 2.56
CA ASN A 400 4.88 -2.57 2.97
C ASN A 400 4.63 -2.63 4.48
N HIS A 401 5.48 -3.31 5.24
CA HIS A 401 5.35 -3.47 6.68
C HIS A 401 6.72 -3.60 7.35
N VAL A 402 6.79 -3.26 8.62
CA VAL A 402 7.97 -3.45 9.46
C VAL A 402 7.56 -4.01 10.81
N LEU A 403 8.39 -4.93 11.30
CA LEU A 403 8.24 -5.56 12.60
C LEU A 403 9.60 -5.67 13.30
N VAL A 404 9.65 -6.28 14.47
CA VAL A 404 10.86 -6.45 15.25
C VAL A 404 11.36 -7.89 15.15
N GLN A 405 12.65 -8.06 14.84
CA GLN A 405 13.38 -9.29 15.13
C GLN A 405 14.12 -9.11 16.45
N ALA A 406 13.86 -9.95 17.43
CA ALA A 406 14.57 -10.02 18.69
C ALA A 406 15.42 -11.29 18.79
N ASP A 407 16.50 -11.24 19.56
CA ASP A 407 17.30 -12.38 19.96
C ASP A 407 17.04 -12.73 21.43
N LEU A 408 16.57 -13.94 21.66
CA LEU A 408 16.28 -14.43 23.00
C LEU A 408 17.16 -15.65 23.29
N GLY A 409 18.36 -15.40 23.81
CA GLY A 409 19.33 -16.44 24.13
C GLY A 409 19.75 -17.26 22.91
N GLY A 410 20.06 -16.60 21.77
CA GLY A 410 20.42 -17.22 20.50
C GLY A 410 19.24 -17.69 19.66
N ARG A 411 18.01 -17.60 20.16
CA ARG A 411 16.79 -17.92 19.42
C ARG A 411 16.22 -16.67 18.78
N ARG A 412 16.08 -16.66 17.45
CA ARG A 412 15.42 -15.59 16.70
C ARG A 412 13.91 -15.62 16.94
N VAL A 413 13.33 -14.47 17.30
CA VAL A 413 11.91 -14.30 17.58
C VAL A 413 11.37 -13.11 16.76
N TRP A 414 10.22 -13.29 16.12
CA TRP A 414 9.55 -12.27 15.33
C TRP A 414 8.37 -11.65 16.10
N LEU A 415 8.40 -10.35 16.31
CA LEU A 415 7.41 -9.60 17.09
C LEU A 415 6.71 -8.60 16.19
N ASP A 416 5.40 -8.67 16.11
CA ASP A 416 4.60 -7.68 15.39
C ASP A 416 3.81 -6.82 16.38
N PRO A 417 4.28 -5.60 16.67
CA PRO A 417 3.63 -4.71 17.63
C PRO A 417 2.31 -4.12 17.11
N THR A 418 1.97 -4.32 15.84
CA THR A 418 0.72 -3.82 15.25
C THR A 418 -0.46 -4.74 15.47
N ARG A 419 -0.20 -6.01 15.79
CA ARG A 419 -1.26 -6.99 16.06
C ARG A 419 -2.05 -6.63 17.33
N ALA A 420 -3.28 -7.14 17.41
CA ALA A 420 -4.02 -7.14 18.68
C ALA A 420 -3.23 -7.85 19.77
N PRO A 421 -3.45 -7.53 21.07
CA PRO A 421 -2.70 -8.13 22.18
C PRO A 421 -2.73 -9.65 22.12
N GLN A 422 -1.55 -10.25 21.94
CA GLN A 422 -1.42 -11.69 21.78
C GLN A 422 -1.48 -12.41 23.14
N ALA A 423 -2.18 -13.54 23.17
CA ALA A 423 -2.27 -14.40 24.34
C ALA A 423 -1.12 -15.41 24.37
N GLY A 424 -0.91 -16.05 25.52
CA GLY A 424 0.13 -17.07 25.74
C GLY A 424 1.11 -16.65 26.85
N LYS A 425 1.62 -17.63 27.58
CA LYS A 425 2.54 -17.40 28.70
C LYS A 425 4.00 -17.44 28.31
N GLY A 426 4.30 -17.87 27.08
CA GLY A 426 5.65 -17.94 26.53
C GLY A 426 5.66 -17.88 25.01
N VAL A 427 6.83 -17.58 24.43
CA VAL A 427 7.05 -17.46 22.98
C VAL A 427 6.67 -18.76 22.25
N ALA A 428 6.79 -19.92 22.88
CA ALA A 428 6.38 -21.19 22.31
C ALA A 428 4.85 -21.34 22.17
N GLN A 429 4.07 -20.56 22.90
CA GLN A 429 2.61 -20.62 22.89
C GLN A 429 1.97 -19.54 22.02
N TRP A 430 2.73 -18.57 21.59
CA TRP A 430 2.21 -17.50 20.77
C TRP A 430 2.51 -17.72 19.27
N VAL A 431 1.70 -17.14 18.42
CA VAL A 431 1.89 -17.18 16.97
C VAL A 431 2.84 -16.06 16.57
N GLN A 432 4.02 -16.43 16.06
CA GLN A 432 4.93 -15.48 15.44
C GLN A 432 4.42 -15.10 14.05
N SER A 433 4.61 -13.83 13.66
CA SER A 433 4.29 -13.40 12.31
C SER A 433 5.25 -14.07 11.31
N ASP A 434 4.69 -14.58 10.22
CA ASP A 434 5.45 -15.16 9.12
C ASP A 434 5.00 -14.54 7.79
N PHE A 435 5.87 -13.73 7.23
CA PHE A 435 5.69 -13.10 5.92
C PHE A 435 6.66 -13.66 4.87
N GLY A 436 7.19 -14.85 5.10
CA GLY A 436 8.10 -15.58 4.22
C GLY A 436 9.53 -15.03 4.26
N ARG A 437 9.75 -13.80 3.83
CA ARG A 437 11.07 -13.16 3.78
C ARG A 437 11.08 -11.82 4.51
N ALA A 438 12.19 -11.54 5.18
CA ALA A 438 12.43 -10.28 5.87
C ALA A 438 13.80 -9.70 5.51
N LEU A 439 13.89 -8.37 5.42
CA LEU A 439 15.15 -7.63 5.36
C LEU A 439 15.46 -7.08 6.75
N LEU A 440 16.48 -7.60 7.41
CA LEU A 440 16.92 -7.07 8.70
C LEU A 440 17.59 -5.71 8.50
N VAL A 441 17.17 -4.71 9.25
CA VAL A 441 17.77 -3.36 9.17
C VAL A 441 19.03 -3.34 10.03
N SER A 442 20.16 -3.62 9.37
CA SER A 442 21.50 -3.61 9.98
C SER A 442 22.53 -3.24 8.91
N PRO A 443 23.64 -2.56 9.27
CA PRO A 443 24.73 -2.24 8.33
C PRO A 443 25.33 -3.51 7.67
N ASP A 444 25.31 -4.63 8.39
CA ASP A 444 25.91 -5.89 7.95
C ASP A 444 24.99 -6.76 7.11
N THR A 445 23.72 -6.36 6.96
CA THR A 445 22.75 -7.11 6.15
C THR A 445 23.16 -7.10 4.68
N ARG A 446 23.08 -8.26 4.03
CA ARG A 446 23.37 -8.45 2.60
C ARG A 446 22.18 -8.98 1.83
N GLU A 447 21.36 -9.81 2.47
CA GLU A 447 20.30 -10.59 1.83
C GLU A 447 19.04 -10.61 2.67
N LEU A 448 17.94 -11.02 2.03
CA LEU A 448 16.70 -11.35 2.73
C LEU A 448 16.91 -12.66 3.53
N VAL A 449 16.40 -12.66 4.75
CA VAL A 449 16.40 -13.87 5.59
C VAL A 449 15.03 -14.55 5.55
N PRO A 450 14.96 -15.88 5.60
CA PRO A 450 13.69 -16.55 5.78
C PRO A 450 13.14 -16.25 7.17
N MET A 451 11.84 -15.99 7.24
CA MET A 451 11.12 -16.02 8.49
C MET A 451 10.77 -17.48 8.73
N ALA A 452 11.45 -18.12 9.69
CA ALA A 452 11.06 -19.46 10.09
C ALA A 452 9.63 -19.35 10.63
N GLY A 453 8.68 -19.84 9.85
CA GLY A 453 7.32 -20.03 10.31
C GLY A 453 7.32 -20.94 11.53
N PRO A 454 6.33 -20.84 12.43
CA PRO A 454 6.07 -21.91 13.35
C PRO A 454 5.97 -23.19 12.51
N GLU A 455 6.60 -24.27 12.92
CA GLU A 455 6.28 -25.60 12.39
C GLU A 455 4.79 -25.62 12.22
N ALA A 456 4.28 -25.97 11.04
CA ALA A 456 2.90 -25.78 10.63
C ALA A 456 1.94 -26.31 11.71
N ARG A 457 1.69 -25.49 12.72
CA ARG A 457 0.67 -25.73 13.71
C ARG A 457 -0.62 -25.58 12.93
N ALA A 458 -1.17 -26.73 12.56
CA ALA A 458 -2.37 -26.81 11.78
C ALA A 458 -3.37 -25.78 12.33
N LEU A 459 -3.74 -24.80 11.49
CA LEU A 459 -4.85 -23.91 11.75
C LEU A 459 -6.05 -24.77 12.11
N LYS A 460 -6.34 -24.91 13.40
CA LYS A 460 -7.50 -25.69 13.84
C LYS A 460 -8.61 -24.71 14.17
N ARG A 461 -9.53 -24.60 13.25
CA ARG A 461 -10.85 -24.03 13.49
C ARG A 461 -11.85 -25.16 13.38
N GLU A 462 -12.53 -25.46 14.47
CA GLU A 462 -13.67 -26.36 14.53
C GLU A 462 -14.94 -25.54 14.64
N LEU A 463 -15.85 -25.72 13.69
CA LEU A 463 -17.19 -25.14 13.71
C LEU A 463 -18.18 -26.28 13.89
N ARG A 464 -18.92 -26.28 15.02
CA ARG A 464 -20.00 -27.20 15.28
C ARG A 464 -21.32 -26.45 15.24
N THR A 465 -22.18 -26.84 14.31
CA THR A 465 -23.53 -26.28 14.19
C THR A 465 -24.54 -27.37 14.56
N VAL A 466 -25.41 -27.09 15.48
CA VAL A 466 -26.50 -27.97 15.90
C VAL A 466 -27.80 -27.21 15.72
N LEU A 467 -28.68 -27.75 14.90
CA LEU A 467 -30.05 -27.26 14.75
C LEU A 467 -30.97 -28.27 15.49
N ASP A 468 -31.59 -27.80 16.55
CA ASP A 468 -32.59 -28.58 17.29
C ASP A 468 -34.01 -28.14 16.87
N ALA A 469 -34.66 -29.01 16.12
CA ALA A 469 -36.03 -28.85 15.63
C ALA A 469 -36.93 -29.93 16.25
N SER A 470 -36.57 -30.50 17.39
CA SER A 470 -37.30 -31.57 18.06
C SER A 470 -38.71 -31.20 18.47
N ALA A 471 -39.04 -29.92 18.62
CA ALA A 471 -40.38 -29.43 18.89
C ALA A 471 -41.35 -29.49 17.70
N GLY A 472 -40.85 -29.84 16.47
CA GLY A 472 -41.63 -29.89 15.24
C GLY A 472 -41.29 -28.77 14.28
N PHE A 473 -41.68 -28.92 13.01
CA PHE A 473 -41.32 -27.96 11.91
C PHE A 473 -42.12 -26.65 11.99
N ASP A 474 -43.21 -26.60 12.72
CA ASP A 474 -44.09 -25.45 12.96
C ASP A 474 -43.74 -24.69 14.24
N GLN A 475 -42.71 -25.14 14.94
CA GLN A 475 -42.21 -24.51 16.17
C GLN A 475 -40.84 -23.87 15.94
N PRO A 476 -40.47 -22.85 16.71
CA PRO A 476 -39.13 -22.28 16.66
C PRO A 476 -38.06 -23.35 16.94
N ALA A 477 -37.05 -23.41 16.06
CA ALA A 477 -35.88 -24.26 16.23
C ALA A 477 -34.75 -23.52 16.91
N THR A 478 -33.94 -24.24 17.69
CA THR A 478 -32.75 -23.67 18.34
C THR A 478 -31.51 -23.98 17.50
N LEU A 479 -30.81 -22.92 17.04
CA LEU A 479 -29.52 -23.03 16.35
C LEU A 479 -28.40 -22.75 17.34
N THR A 480 -27.57 -23.77 17.64
CA THR A 480 -26.37 -23.65 18.46
C THR A 480 -25.13 -23.70 17.57
N VAL A 481 -24.33 -22.62 17.55
CA VAL A 481 -23.07 -22.55 16.83
C VAL A 481 -21.92 -22.46 17.81
N THR A 482 -21.02 -23.44 17.80
CA THR A 482 -19.83 -23.47 18.65
C THR A 482 -18.59 -23.38 17.76
N THR A 483 -17.77 -22.37 18.00
CA THR A 483 -16.47 -22.23 17.32
C THR A 483 -15.34 -22.48 18.30
N ARG A 484 -14.44 -23.40 17.99
CA ARG A 484 -13.16 -23.60 18.67
C ARG A 484 -12.03 -23.22 17.72
N ALA A 485 -11.10 -22.41 18.19
CA ALA A 485 -9.97 -21.96 17.41
C ALA A 485 -8.66 -22.08 18.17
N GLN A 486 -7.57 -22.39 17.46
CA GLN A 486 -6.21 -22.47 18.00
C GLN A 486 -5.24 -21.72 17.09
N GLY A 487 -4.09 -21.28 17.63
CA GLY A 487 -3.06 -20.58 16.87
C GLY A 487 -3.59 -19.26 16.29
N GLU A 488 -3.24 -18.96 15.05
CA GLU A 488 -3.60 -17.72 14.36
C GLU A 488 -5.13 -17.54 14.24
N ALA A 489 -5.89 -18.60 14.02
CA ALA A 489 -7.34 -18.54 13.99
C ALA A 489 -7.93 -18.06 15.33
N ALA A 490 -7.32 -18.41 16.45
CA ALA A 490 -7.73 -17.92 17.76
C ALA A 490 -7.36 -16.44 17.96
N GLU A 491 -6.22 -15.99 17.46
CA GLU A 491 -5.82 -14.57 17.51
C GLU A 491 -6.76 -13.70 16.67
N LEU A 492 -7.07 -14.11 15.44
CA LEU A 492 -8.02 -13.42 14.56
C LEU A 492 -9.43 -13.35 15.18
N LEU A 493 -9.89 -14.45 15.81
CA LEU A 493 -11.19 -14.47 16.48
C LEU A 493 -11.22 -13.51 17.68
N ARG A 494 -10.15 -13.45 18.49
CA ARG A 494 -10.05 -12.49 19.59
C ARG A 494 -10.07 -11.05 19.09
N GLN A 495 -9.35 -10.77 18.00
CA GLN A 495 -9.35 -9.45 17.39
C GLN A 495 -10.75 -9.03 16.94
N ALA A 496 -11.46 -9.93 16.25
CA ALA A 496 -12.83 -9.67 15.77
C ALA A 496 -13.85 -9.50 16.92
N LEU A 497 -13.59 -10.07 18.11
CA LEU A 497 -14.46 -9.92 19.28
C LEU A 497 -14.09 -8.73 20.17
N ALA A 498 -12.95 -8.08 19.93
CA ALA A 498 -12.49 -6.92 20.69
C ALA A 498 -12.90 -5.57 20.06
N THR A 499 -13.45 -5.60 18.85
CA THR A 499 -14.02 -4.45 18.12
C THR A 499 -15.53 -4.38 18.31
#